data_18c0b1d76fbdf05368a46fb01f6dba34
#
_entry.id   18c0b1d76fbdf05368a46fb01f6dba34
#
_cell.length_a   1.000
_cell.length_b   1.000
_cell.length_c   1.000
_cell.angle_alpha   90.00
_cell.angle_beta   90.00
_cell.angle_gamma   90.00
#
_symmetry.space_group_name_H-M   'P 1'
#
loop_
_entity.id
_entity.type
_entity.pdbx_description
1 polymer ?
#
loop_
_entity_poly.entity_id
_entity_poly.type
_entity_poly.pdbx_seq_one_letter_code
_entity_poly.pdbx_strand_id
1 'polypeptide(L)'
;MKQTVLALMLASAVFKVAPACAQEEFPFGLEMTLDAARMPGSKRLPTLEIGDSGEAVLELWCKGGKGQFSIAGNTVIFVAGPLEDRSCPPARAQADDELVAALGEVATWKRQGDLISFIGTKPLRFRLNTN
;
A
#
# COMPACT_ATOMS: atom_id res chain seq x y z
N MET A 1 -59.04 36.83 -31.01
CA MET A 1 -58.57 35.67 -30.29
C MET A 1 -57.05 35.64 -30.34
N LYS A 2 -56.42 36.04 -29.26
CA LYS A 2 -54.96 35.99 -29.14
C LYS A 2 -54.61 34.72 -28.38
N GLN A 3 -54.00 33.77 -29.09
CA GLN A 3 -53.44 32.58 -28.44
C GLN A 3 -52.04 32.91 -27.94
N THR A 4 -51.88 32.96 -26.66
CA THR A 4 -50.60 33.11 -26.00
C THR A 4 -49.98 31.71 -25.93
N VAL A 5 -48.97 31.48 -26.75
CA VAL A 5 -48.14 30.27 -26.66
C VAL A 5 -47.15 30.45 -25.52
N LEU A 6 -47.38 29.78 -24.42
CA LEU A 6 -46.46 29.73 -23.29
C LEU A 6 -45.36 28.74 -23.64
N ALA A 7 -44.19 29.24 -24.03
CA ALA A 7 -43.01 28.40 -24.26
C ALA A 7 -42.43 28.01 -22.90
N LEU A 8 -42.64 26.76 -22.53
CA LEU A 8 -42.00 26.17 -21.34
C LEU A 8 -40.55 25.89 -21.71
N MET A 9 -39.64 26.74 -21.27
CA MET A 9 -38.19 26.42 -21.33
C MET A 9 -37.87 25.45 -20.23
N LEU A 10 -37.69 24.17 -20.62
CA LEU A 10 -37.06 23.16 -19.76
C LEU A 10 -35.57 23.49 -19.69
N ALA A 11 -35.19 24.12 -18.61
CA ALA A 11 -33.77 24.25 -18.28
C ALA A 11 -33.22 22.84 -17.88
N SER A 12 -32.58 22.19 -18.81
CA SER A 12 -31.85 20.96 -18.50
C SER A 12 -30.64 21.31 -17.64
N ALA A 13 -30.76 21.14 -16.34
CA ALA A 13 -29.63 21.24 -15.43
C ALA A 13 -28.72 20.09 -15.68
N VAL A 14 -27.63 20.30 -16.42
CA VAL A 14 -26.57 19.32 -16.59
C VAL A 14 -25.78 19.29 -15.29
N PHE A 15 -26.07 18.33 -14.45
CA PHE A 15 -25.22 18.04 -13.29
C PHE A 15 -23.89 17.47 -13.81
N LYS A 16 -22.86 18.30 -13.85
CA LYS A 16 -21.50 17.80 -14.01
C LYS A 16 -21.11 17.12 -12.71
N VAL A 17 -21.24 15.80 -12.67
CA VAL A 17 -20.64 15.02 -11.61
C VAL A 17 -19.14 15.13 -11.81
N ALA A 18 -18.45 15.89 -10.94
CA ALA A 18 -16.99 15.86 -10.91
C ALA A 18 -16.55 14.42 -10.68
N PRO A 19 -15.60 13.87 -11.47
CA PRO A 19 -15.06 12.55 -11.17
C PRO A 19 -14.54 12.60 -9.74
N ALA A 20 -15.09 11.75 -8.88
CA ALA A 20 -14.49 11.51 -7.58
C ALA A 20 -13.02 11.24 -7.83
N CYS A 21 -12.09 11.91 -7.09
CA CYS A 21 -10.68 11.62 -7.19
C CYS A 21 -10.52 10.12 -7.06
N ALA A 22 -10.29 9.44 -8.18
CA ALA A 22 -10.07 8.03 -8.19
C ALA A 22 -8.83 7.80 -7.34
N GLN A 23 -9.00 7.11 -6.20
CA GLN A 23 -7.88 6.67 -5.41
C GLN A 23 -7.00 5.81 -6.29
N GLU A 24 -5.70 6.05 -6.28
CA GLU A 24 -4.77 5.21 -7.02
C GLU A 24 -4.93 3.76 -6.56
N GLU A 25 -4.87 2.84 -7.50
CA GLU A 25 -5.03 1.43 -7.23
C GLU A 25 -3.89 0.88 -6.37
N PHE A 26 -4.21 -0.12 -5.54
CA PHE A 26 -3.20 -0.84 -4.81
C PHE A 26 -2.28 -1.60 -5.78
N PRO A 27 -0.95 -1.52 -5.62
CA PRO A 27 0.00 -2.07 -6.59
C PRO A 27 0.22 -3.57 -6.40
N PHE A 28 -0.82 -4.38 -6.65
CA PHE A 28 -0.69 -5.83 -6.60
C PHE A 28 0.29 -6.35 -7.66
N GLY A 29 1.08 -7.34 -7.28
CA GLY A 29 2.02 -8.00 -8.17
C GLY A 29 3.29 -7.21 -8.48
N LEU A 30 3.46 -6.05 -7.86
CA LEU A 30 4.64 -5.21 -8.05
C LEU A 30 5.51 -5.23 -6.80
N GLU A 31 6.81 -5.43 -7.00
CA GLU A 31 7.77 -5.36 -5.92
C GLU A 31 7.99 -3.91 -5.49
N MET A 32 8.03 -3.69 -4.20
CA MET A 32 8.34 -2.39 -3.61
C MET A 32 9.43 -2.53 -2.56
N THR A 33 10.22 -1.47 -2.43
CA THR A 33 11.36 -1.40 -1.52
C THR A 33 11.07 -0.42 -0.40
N LEU A 34 11.41 -0.80 0.83
CA LEU A 34 11.27 0.08 1.99
C LEU A 34 12.08 1.36 1.80
N ASP A 35 11.43 2.50 1.95
CA ASP A 35 12.07 3.82 1.89
C ASP A 35 12.72 4.12 3.25
N ALA A 36 13.92 3.63 3.43
CA ALA A 36 14.69 3.74 4.66
C ALA A 36 16.18 3.80 4.36
N ALA A 37 16.96 4.23 5.34
CA ALA A 37 18.40 4.16 5.26
C ALA A 37 18.88 2.70 5.40
N ARG A 38 19.94 2.35 4.69
CA ARG A 38 20.56 1.03 4.85
C ARG A 38 21.15 0.87 6.23
N MET A 39 21.00 -0.32 6.78
CA MET A 39 21.68 -0.66 8.02
C MET A 39 23.20 -0.82 7.77
N PRO A 40 24.03 -0.48 8.76
CA PRO A 40 25.49 -0.73 8.66
C PRO A 40 25.80 -2.18 8.30
N GLY A 41 26.63 -2.39 7.29
CA GLY A 41 27.01 -3.71 6.80
C GLY A 41 25.95 -4.42 5.96
N SER A 42 24.78 -3.83 5.74
CA SER A 42 23.75 -4.37 4.85
C SER A 42 23.87 -3.79 3.44
N LYS A 43 23.79 -4.66 2.45
CA LYS A 43 23.82 -4.26 1.03
C LYS A 43 22.42 -4.09 0.44
N ARG A 44 21.38 -4.46 1.17
CA ARG A 44 20.00 -4.41 0.67
C ARG A 44 19.05 -3.70 1.62
N LEU A 45 17.96 -3.26 1.08
CA LEU A 45 16.79 -2.78 1.79
C LEU A 45 15.69 -3.85 1.74
N PRO A 46 14.80 -3.91 2.74
CA PRO A 46 13.65 -4.79 2.68
C PRO A 46 12.78 -4.55 1.45
N THR A 47 12.26 -5.64 0.90
CA THR A 47 11.30 -5.62 -0.20
C THR A 47 10.02 -6.34 0.17
N LEU A 48 8.94 -5.95 -0.48
CA LEU A 48 7.61 -6.48 -0.26
C LEU A 48 6.90 -6.59 -1.60
N GLU A 49 6.32 -7.75 -1.86
CA GLU A 49 5.46 -7.98 -3.01
C GLU A 49 4.16 -8.61 -2.53
N ILE A 50 3.03 -8.03 -2.91
CA ILE A 50 1.70 -8.50 -2.53
C ILE A 50 0.97 -8.92 -3.80
N GLY A 51 0.66 -10.20 -3.90
CA GLY A 51 -0.07 -10.76 -5.03
C GLY A 51 -1.56 -10.42 -5.00
N ASP A 52 -2.26 -10.73 -6.09
CA ASP A 52 -3.68 -10.40 -6.29
C ASP A 52 -4.61 -10.98 -5.22
N SER A 53 -4.25 -12.12 -4.65
CA SER A 53 -5.00 -12.76 -3.56
C SER A 53 -4.52 -12.36 -2.16
N GLY A 54 -3.62 -11.37 -2.09
CA GLY A 54 -3.07 -10.85 -0.83
C GLY A 54 -1.88 -11.61 -0.30
N GLU A 55 -1.42 -12.68 -0.96
CA GLU A 55 -0.19 -13.36 -0.53
C GLU A 55 0.99 -12.42 -0.62
N ALA A 56 1.72 -12.30 0.46
CA ALA A 56 2.88 -11.44 0.53
C ALA A 56 4.17 -12.26 0.56
N VAL A 57 5.15 -11.79 -0.18
CA VAL A 57 6.53 -12.23 -0.09
C VAL A 57 7.35 -11.09 0.50
N LEU A 58 8.02 -11.38 1.61
CA LEU A 58 8.85 -10.39 2.30
C LEU A 58 10.31 -10.83 2.22
N GLU A 59 11.15 -9.92 1.77
CA GLU A 59 12.59 -9.98 2.00
C GLU A 59 12.92 -8.86 2.98
N LEU A 60 13.33 -9.24 4.19
CA LEU A 60 13.60 -8.31 5.27
C LEU A 60 15.07 -7.89 5.27
N TRP A 61 15.55 -7.32 6.34
CA TRP A 61 16.95 -6.92 6.47
C TRP A 61 17.90 -8.13 6.41
N CYS A 62 17.47 -9.27 6.93
CA CYS A 62 18.23 -10.52 6.90
C CYS A 62 17.38 -11.71 6.51
N LYS A 63 16.22 -11.87 7.13
CA LYS A 63 15.33 -13.01 6.91
C LYS A 63 14.39 -12.75 5.74
N GLY A 64 13.86 -13.83 5.18
CA GLY A 64 12.72 -13.80 4.26
C GLY A 64 11.51 -14.42 4.92
N GLY A 65 10.35 -14.19 4.35
CA GLY A 65 9.12 -14.77 4.87
C GLY A 65 7.94 -14.53 3.98
N LYS A 66 6.81 -15.05 4.41
CA LYS A 66 5.52 -14.89 3.75
C LYS A 66 4.50 -14.36 4.73
N GLY A 67 3.47 -13.75 4.22
CA GLY A 67 2.35 -13.27 5.01
C GLY A 67 1.12 -13.12 4.16
N GLN A 68 0.07 -12.62 4.76
CA GLN A 68 -1.21 -12.39 4.10
C GLN A 68 -1.66 -10.96 4.34
N PHE A 69 -1.91 -10.23 3.26
CA PHE A 69 -2.58 -8.95 3.29
C PHE A 69 -4.04 -9.10 2.92
N SER A 70 -4.89 -8.36 3.61
CA SER A 70 -6.28 -8.17 3.23
C SER A 70 -6.49 -6.68 2.98
N ILE A 71 -6.91 -6.32 1.77
CA ILE A 71 -7.06 -4.94 1.33
C ILE A 71 -8.49 -4.71 0.91
N ALA A 72 -9.15 -3.76 1.57
CA ALA A 72 -10.50 -3.36 1.26
C ALA A 72 -10.58 -1.81 1.28
N GLY A 73 -10.69 -1.22 0.10
CA GLY A 73 -10.59 0.23 -0.03
C GLY A 73 -9.27 0.74 0.53
N ASN A 74 -9.32 1.63 1.50
CA ASN A 74 -8.13 2.17 2.18
C ASN A 74 -7.67 1.32 3.36
N THR A 75 -8.47 0.33 3.75
CA THR A 75 -8.17 -0.51 4.91
C THR A 75 -7.20 -1.61 4.52
N VAL A 76 -6.25 -1.88 5.37
CA VAL A 76 -5.28 -2.95 5.19
C VAL A 76 -5.09 -3.69 6.51
N ILE A 77 -5.02 -5.01 6.42
CA ILE A 77 -4.68 -5.90 7.52
C ILE A 77 -3.57 -6.81 7.04
N PHE A 78 -2.52 -6.93 7.83
CA PHE A 78 -1.43 -7.85 7.56
C PHE A 78 -1.30 -8.87 8.68
N VAL A 79 -1.19 -10.13 8.30
CA VAL A 79 -0.90 -11.24 9.20
C VAL A 79 0.39 -11.90 8.74
N ALA A 80 1.40 -11.90 9.60
CA ALA A 80 2.67 -12.53 9.31
C ALA A 80 2.54 -14.05 9.30
N GLY A 81 3.14 -14.68 8.29
CA GLY A 81 3.42 -16.11 8.29
C GLY A 81 4.79 -16.39 8.95
N PRO A 82 5.22 -17.63 8.90
CA PRO A 82 6.54 -17.99 9.45
C PRO A 82 7.67 -17.32 8.66
N LEU A 83 8.66 -16.82 9.39
CA LEU A 83 9.89 -16.33 8.80
C LEU A 83 10.84 -17.52 8.56
N GLU A 84 11.66 -17.40 7.52
CA GLU A 84 12.70 -18.39 7.25
C GLU A 84 13.72 -18.39 8.38
N ASP A 85 14.15 -19.59 8.76
CA ASP A 85 15.20 -19.77 9.77
C ASP A 85 16.57 -19.53 9.13
N ARG A 86 17.03 -18.28 9.21
CA ARG A 86 18.35 -17.86 8.76
C ARG A 86 19.16 -17.37 9.93
N SER A 87 20.46 -17.68 9.93
CA SER A 87 21.39 -17.08 10.88
C SER A 87 21.62 -15.62 10.54
N CYS A 88 21.26 -14.74 11.46
CA CYS A 88 21.33 -13.30 11.27
C CYS A 88 22.10 -12.63 12.39
N PRO A 89 22.85 -11.55 12.09
CA PRO A 89 23.38 -10.70 13.14
C PRO A 89 22.24 -10.17 14.03
N PRO A 90 22.45 -10.07 15.36
CA PRO A 90 21.37 -9.71 16.28
C PRO A 90 20.65 -8.41 15.92
N ALA A 91 21.38 -7.38 15.48
CA ALA A 91 20.79 -6.09 15.11
C ALA A 91 19.83 -6.21 13.91
N ARG A 92 20.16 -7.03 12.91
CA ARG A 92 19.29 -7.26 11.74
C ARG A 92 18.12 -8.15 12.08
N ALA A 93 18.30 -9.16 12.92
CA ALA A 93 17.21 -9.99 13.38
C ALA A 93 16.20 -9.18 14.16
N GLN A 94 16.63 -8.26 15.01
CA GLN A 94 15.76 -7.34 15.72
C GLN A 94 15.03 -6.38 14.78
N ALA A 95 15.73 -5.84 13.80
CA ALA A 95 15.11 -4.95 12.80
C ALA A 95 14.06 -5.68 11.96
N ASP A 96 14.28 -6.96 11.64
CA ASP A 96 13.29 -7.80 10.97
C ASP A 96 12.03 -7.96 11.82
N ASP A 97 12.17 -8.27 13.08
CA ASP A 97 11.06 -8.43 14.01
C ASP A 97 10.27 -7.13 14.18
N GLU A 98 10.96 -6.00 14.29
CA GLU A 98 10.34 -4.67 14.38
C GLU A 98 9.56 -4.32 13.11
N LEU A 99 10.10 -4.62 11.93
CA LEU A 99 9.42 -4.35 10.66
C LEU A 99 8.16 -5.20 10.51
N VAL A 100 8.24 -6.48 10.83
CA VAL A 100 7.07 -7.37 10.79
C VAL A 100 6.02 -6.94 11.79
N ALA A 101 6.41 -6.55 12.99
CA ALA A 101 5.49 -6.01 13.99
C ALA A 101 4.82 -4.72 13.53
N ALA A 102 5.58 -3.81 12.93
CA ALA A 102 5.03 -2.56 12.38
C ALA A 102 4.03 -2.82 11.24
N LEU A 103 4.31 -3.77 10.37
CA LEU A 103 3.37 -4.18 9.32
C LEU A 103 2.08 -4.77 9.92
N GLY A 104 2.17 -5.51 11.01
CA GLY A 104 1.01 -6.06 11.70
C GLY A 104 0.12 -5.02 12.38
N GLU A 105 0.62 -3.82 12.58
CA GLU A 105 -0.11 -2.71 13.20
C GLU A 105 -0.67 -1.69 12.20
N VAL A 106 -0.41 -1.86 10.89
CA VAL A 106 -0.96 -0.96 9.87
C VAL A 106 -2.47 -1.15 9.76
N ALA A 107 -3.18 -0.05 9.55
CA ALA A 107 -4.63 -0.04 9.44
C ALA A 107 -5.11 0.51 8.10
N THR A 108 -4.38 1.45 7.52
CA THR A 108 -4.73 2.10 6.27
C THR A 108 -3.53 2.22 5.34
N TRP A 109 -3.80 2.37 4.06
CA TRP A 109 -2.77 2.59 3.06
C TRP A 109 -3.10 3.78 2.18
N LYS A 110 -2.08 4.34 1.56
CA LYS A 110 -2.18 5.47 0.65
C LYS A 110 -1.12 5.34 -0.42
N ARG A 111 -1.46 5.67 -1.64
CA ARG A 111 -0.52 5.71 -2.76
C ARG A 111 -0.42 7.11 -3.33
N GLN A 112 0.80 7.55 -3.57
CA GLN A 112 1.11 8.79 -4.29
C GLN A 112 2.17 8.47 -5.34
N GLY A 113 1.74 8.21 -6.58
CA GLY A 113 2.65 7.76 -7.63
C GLY A 113 3.32 6.43 -7.28
N ASP A 114 4.63 6.45 -7.16
CA ASP A 114 5.43 5.27 -6.80
C ASP A 114 5.61 5.08 -5.29
N LEU A 115 5.08 5.96 -4.49
CA LEU A 115 5.20 5.91 -3.04
C LEU A 115 3.93 5.34 -2.42
N ILE A 116 4.08 4.24 -1.70
CA ILE A 116 3.02 3.59 -0.94
C ILE A 116 3.30 3.78 0.54
N SER A 117 2.34 4.39 1.25
CA SER A 117 2.42 4.58 2.69
C SER A 117 1.45 3.63 3.38
N PHE A 118 1.96 2.88 4.35
CA PHE A 118 1.16 2.11 5.28
C PHE A 118 1.10 2.86 6.61
N ILE A 119 -0.09 3.16 7.05
CA ILE A 119 -0.34 4.02 8.20
C ILE A 119 -0.83 3.19 9.36
N GLY A 120 -0.08 3.23 10.44
CA GLY A 120 -0.35 2.55 11.70
C GLY A 120 0.40 3.25 12.83
N THR A 121 0.72 2.54 13.88
CA THR A 121 1.50 3.08 15.01
C THR A 121 2.85 3.63 14.56
N LYS A 122 3.51 2.91 13.66
CA LYS A 122 4.70 3.39 12.94
C LYS A 122 4.38 3.48 11.46
N PRO A 123 4.41 4.67 10.86
CA PRO A 123 4.19 4.79 9.43
C PRO A 123 5.35 4.14 8.65
N LEU A 124 4.99 3.34 7.65
CA LEU A 124 5.95 2.69 6.76
C LEU A 124 5.73 3.20 5.35
N ARG A 125 6.80 3.51 4.66
CA ARG A 125 6.77 3.93 3.25
C ARG A 125 7.58 2.98 2.40
N PHE A 126 6.98 2.56 1.31
CA PHE A 126 7.61 1.73 0.30
C PHE A 126 7.58 2.46 -1.04
N ARG A 127 8.60 2.24 -1.82
CA ARG A 127 8.71 2.78 -3.18
C ARG A 127 8.61 1.64 -4.18
N LEU A 128 7.76 1.79 -5.18
CA LEU A 128 7.68 0.82 -6.27
C LEU A 128 9.01 0.74 -7.01
N ASN A 129 9.44 -0.49 -7.29
CA ASN A 129 10.58 -0.73 -8.15
C ASN A 129 10.13 -0.56 -9.60
N THR A 130 10.38 0.62 -10.14
CA THR A 130 10.15 0.93 -11.55
C THR A 130 11.45 0.77 -12.32
N ASN A 131 11.42 -0.08 -13.33
CA ASN A 131 12.55 -0.21 -14.29
C ASN A 131 12.47 0.89 -15.34
#